data_a283a002b9c3eb58c3f27cee84870b7c
#
_entry.id   a283a002b9c3eb58c3f27cee84870b7c
#
_cell.length_a   1.000
_cell.length_b   1.000
_cell.length_c   1.000
_cell.angle_alpha   90.00
_cell.angle_beta   90.00
_cell.angle_gamma   90.00
#
_symmetry.space_group_name_H-M   'P 1'
#
loop_
_entity.id
_entity.type
_entity.pdbx_description
1 polymer ?
#
loop_
_entity_poly.entity_id
_entity_poly.type
_entity_poly.pdbx_seq_one_letter_code
_entity_poly.pdbx_strand_id
1 'polypeptide(L)'
;FGARNEFYLFKNDENGNATAVPFDNAGFMDAAPEDKGEDVRREICLTLEDMGVTPESSHHSGGPGQNIIDFQHSSAIQSADDVITYKSVVKTMAARNGLTASFAPNPIPGKDGNGFHITLTPRMQMGDCSEYFLAGILEHAAEITAILNPTADSYKRLGAFGAPEFISWSEKSRWCFAYKKEGSSTI
;
A
#
# COMPACT_ATOMS: atom_id res chain seq x y z
N PHE A 1 0.17 14.79 1.78
CA PHE A 1 0.62 13.47 1.34
C PHE A 1 -0.17 12.39 2.03
N GLY A 2 -0.55 11.35 1.28
CA GLY A 2 -1.11 10.12 1.81
C GLY A 2 -0.32 8.93 1.30
N ALA A 3 -0.32 7.85 2.06
CA ALA A 3 0.34 6.61 1.68
C ALA A 3 -0.62 5.43 1.86
N ARG A 4 -0.77 4.64 0.82
CA ARG A 4 -1.49 3.36 0.84
C ARG A 4 -0.48 2.26 0.67
N ASN A 5 -0.43 1.34 1.61
CA ASN A 5 0.57 0.29 1.65
C ASN A 5 -0.10 -1.06 1.88
N GLU A 6 -0.01 -1.94 0.90
CA GLU A 6 -0.51 -3.31 1.00
C GLU A 6 0.50 -4.21 1.71
N PHE A 7 0.01 -5.25 2.36
CA PHE A 7 0.83 -6.27 2.99
C PHE A 7 0.14 -7.63 2.96
N TYR A 8 0.94 -8.67 2.93
CA TYR A 8 0.47 -10.05 3.07
C TYR A 8 0.67 -10.55 4.48
N LEU A 9 -0.28 -11.38 4.95
CA LEU A 9 -0.17 -12.17 6.17
C LEU A 9 0.06 -13.65 5.82
N PHE A 10 1.12 -14.23 6.38
CA PHE A 10 1.49 -15.62 6.23
C PHE A 10 1.40 -16.35 7.56
N LYS A 11 1.02 -17.63 7.50
CA LYS A 11 1.06 -18.51 8.65
C LYS A 11 2.51 -18.81 9.03
N ASN A 12 2.77 -18.94 10.32
CA ASN A 12 4.03 -19.47 10.82
C ASN A 12 3.94 -21.00 10.97
N ASP A 13 5.08 -21.66 10.97
CA ASP A 13 5.20 -23.07 11.35
C ASP A 13 5.11 -23.25 12.87
N GLU A 14 5.17 -24.52 13.32
CA GLU A 14 5.11 -24.90 14.76
C GLU A 14 6.26 -24.31 15.58
N ASN A 15 7.34 -23.91 14.94
CA ASN A 15 8.51 -23.29 15.57
C ASN A 15 8.47 -21.75 15.52
N GLY A 16 7.40 -21.16 14.95
CA GLY A 16 7.23 -19.73 14.79
C GLY A 16 7.95 -19.12 13.59
N ASN A 17 8.49 -19.93 12.66
CA ASN A 17 9.12 -19.43 11.46
C ASN A 17 8.09 -19.11 10.38
N ALA A 18 8.37 -18.07 9.58
CA ALA A 18 7.53 -17.67 8.46
C ALA A 18 7.44 -18.80 7.42
N THR A 19 6.23 -19.06 6.94
CA THR A 19 6.00 -19.97 5.80
C THR A 19 5.58 -19.19 4.55
N ALA A 20 5.44 -19.86 3.41
CA ALA A 20 4.83 -19.29 2.20
C ALA A 20 3.31 -19.52 2.12
N VAL A 21 2.68 -19.98 3.22
CA VAL A 21 1.25 -20.28 3.26
C VAL A 21 0.48 -19.01 3.65
N PRO A 22 -0.38 -18.46 2.77
CA PRO A 22 -1.21 -17.31 3.10
C PRO A 22 -2.12 -17.59 4.31
N PHE A 23 -2.43 -16.55 5.05
CA PHE A 23 -3.29 -16.68 6.23
C PHE A 23 -4.71 -17.15 5.89
N ASP A 24 -5.24 -16.65 4.79
CA ASP A 24 -6.53 -17.03 4.22
C ASP A 24 -6.46 -17.13 2.68
N ASN A 25 -7.62 -17.28 2.05
CA ASN A 25 -7.76 -17.32 0.60
C ASN A 25 -8.90 -16.39 0.13
N ALA A 26 -9.16 -15.33 0.89
CA ALA A 26 -10.15 -14.33 0.54
C ALA A 26 -9.68 -13.45 -0.63
N GLY A 27 -10.61 -12.73 -1.21
CA GLY A 27 -10.41 -11.78 -2.30
C GLY A 27 -10.72 -10.33 -1.90
N PHE A 28 -10.76 -9.46 -2.90
CA PHE A 28 -10.97 -8.02 -2.69
C PHE A 28 -12.32 -7.72 -2.03
N MET A 29 -12.27 -7.02 -0.88
CA MET A 29 -13.45 -6.63 -0.08
C MET A 29 -14.26 -7.82 0.48
N ASP A 30 -13.73 -9.04 0.48
CA ASP A 30 -14.37 -10.12 1.20
C ASP A 30 -14.41 -9.82 2.70
N ALA A 31 -15.42 -10.37 3.35
CA ALA A 31 -15.64 -10.27 4.79
C ALA A 31 -15.49 -11.63 5.46
N ALA A 32 -15.53 -11.67 6.79
CA ALA A 32 -15.58 -12.93 7.54
C ALA A 32 -16.80 -13.79 7.10
N PRO A 33 -16.66 -15.12 7.01
CA PRO A 33 -15.55 -15.95 7.53
C PRO A 33 -14.38 -16.16 6.54
N GLU A 34 -14.48 -15.72 5.29
CA GLU A 34 -13.44 -15.88 4.27
C GLU A 34 -12.20 -15.03 4.62
N ASP A 35 -12.41 -13.77 4.96
CA ASP A 35 -11.40 -12.86 5.48
C ASP A 35 -11.10 -13.17 6.94
N LYS A 36 -9.97 -13.83 7.20
CA LYS A 36 -9.48 -14.14 8.54
C LYS A 36 -8.58 -13.07 9.13
N GLY A 37 -8.19 -12.09 8.32
CA GLY A 37 -7.31 -10.99 8.70
C GLY A 37 -8.01 -9.86 9.46
N GLU A 38 -9.35 -9.87 9.56
CA GLU A 38 -10.14 -8.77 10.14
C GLU A 38 -9.71 -8.41 11.57
N ASP A 39 -9.58 -9.40 12.46
CA ASP A 39 -9.20 -9.16 13.86
C ASP A 39 -7.78 -8.59 13.96
N VAL A 40 -6.85 -9.12 13.18
CA VAL A 40 -5.45 -8.62 13.14
C VAL A 40 -5.41 -7.18 12.64
N ARG A 41 -6.15 -6.86 11.57
CA ARG A 41 -6.25 -5.48 11.07
C ARG A 41 -6.88 -4.56 12.12
N ARG A 42 -7.88 -5.01 12.84
CA ARG A 42 -8.51 -4.26 13.93
C ARG A 42 -7.51 -3.90 15.02
N GLU A 43 -6.70 -4.88 15.48
CA GLU A 43 -5.64 -4.63 16.46
C GLU A 43 -4.60 -3.64 15.93
N ILE A 44 -4.23 -3.74 14.66
CA ILE A 44 -3.33 -2.81 14.00
C ILE A 44 -3.94 -1.40 14.02
N CYS A 45 -5.20 -1.23 13.61
CA CYS A 45 -5.87 0.07 13.57
C CYS A 45 -5.92 0.73 14.96
N LEU A 46 -6.34 0.00 15.99
CA LEU A 46 -6.40 0.51 17.37
C LEU A 46 -5.01 0.92 17.87
N THR A 47 -3.97 0.12 17.58
CA THR A 47 -2.60 0.46 17.98
C THR A 47 -2.08 1.69 17.24
N LEU A 48 -2.42 1.86 15.95
CA LEU A 48 -2.06 3.05 15.18
C LEU A 48 -2.74 4.30 15.74
N GLU A 49 -4.03 4.23 16.10
CA GLU A 49 -4.76 5.33 16.74
C GLU A 49 -4.10 5.74 18.05
N ASP A 50 -3.74 4.78 18.92
CA ASP A 50 -3.01 5.05 20.17
C ASP A 50 -1.64 5.70 19.94
N MET A 51 -1.02 5.47 18.78
CA MET A 51 0.25 6.09 18.38
C MET A 51 0.08 7.42 17.60
N GLY A 52 -1.16 7.88 17.41
CA GLY A 52 -1.47 9.15 16.75
C GLY A 52 -1.57 9.06 15.22
N VAL A 53 -1.55 7.87 14.65
CA VAL A 53 -1.82 7.63 13.23
C VAL A 53 -3.29 7.22 13.07
N THR A 54 -4.10 8.01 12.36
CA THR A 54 -5.55 7.78 12.24
C THR A 54 -5.87 6.92 11.01
N PRO A 55 -6.30 5.65 11.17
CA PRO A 55 -6.78 4.83 10.06
C PRO A 55 -8.08 5.40 9.46
N GLU A 56 -8.22 5.33 8.14
CA GLU A 56 -9.42 5.74 7.41
C GLU A 56 -10.18 4.56 6.80
N SER A 57 -9.47 3.53 6.38
CA SER A 57 -10.06 2.31 5.85
C SER A 57 -9.21 1.07 6.19
N SER A 58 -9.86 -0.07 6.28
CA SER A 58 -9.23 -1.37 6.54
C SER A 58 -10.03 -2.46 5.87
N HIS A 59 -9.44 -3.21 4.94
CA HIS A 59 -10.12 -4.27 4.21
C HIS A 59 -9.15 -5.30 3.63
N HIS A 60 -9.70 -6.44 3.17
CA HIS A 60 -8.95 -7.43 2.41
C HIS A 60 -8.66 -6.92 0.99
N SER A 61 -7.45 -7.21 0.47
CA SER A 61 -7.07 -6.88 -0.90
C SER A 61 -7.26 -8.07 -1.86
N GLY A 62 -6.73 -8.00 -3.08
CA GLY A 62 -7.01 -8.98 -4.13
C GLY A 62 -6.33 -10.33 -3.96
N GLY A 63 -5.15 -10.38 -3.35
CA GLY A 63 -4.39 -11.61 -3.17
C GLY A 63 -4.74 -12.37 -1.89
N PRO A 64 -4.53 -13.70 -1.83
CA PRO A 64 -4.81 -14.49 -0.63
C PRO A 64 -3.97 -14.05 0.56
N GLY A 65 -4.63 -13.69 1.67
CA GLY A 65 -3.97 -13.13 2.86
C GLY A 65 -3.45 -11.71 2.67
N GLN A 66 -3.85 -11.00 1.61
CA GLN A 66 -3.44 -9.64 1.32
C GLN A 66 -4.38 -8.62 1.95
N ASN A 67 -3.83 -7.62 2.62
CA ASN A 67 -4.55 -6.64 3.42
C ASN A 67 -4.14 -5.22 3.06
N ILE A 68 -5.07 -4.28 3.27
CA ILE A 68 -4.87 -2.84 3.13
C ILE A 68 -5.38 -2.14 4.38
N ILE A 69 -4.62 -1.14 4.84
CA ILE A 69 -5.07 -0.14 5.80
C ILE A 69 -4.62 1.22 5.28
N ASP A 70 -5.55 2.11 5.01
CA ASP A 70 -5.28 3.50 4.67
C ASP A 70 -5.36 4.36 5.93
N PHE A 71 -4.58 5.43 5.98
CA PHE A 71 -4.60 6.39 7.08
C PHE A 71 -4.59 7.84 6.57
N GLN A 72 -4.96 8.76 7.44
CA GLN A 72 -5.15 10.17 7.11
C GLN A 72 -3.91 10.79 6.46
N HIS A 73 -4.17 11.69 5.51
CA HIS A 73 -3.13 12.47 4.86
C HIS A 73 -2.52 13.49 5.83
N SER A 74 -1.21 13.69 5.72
CA SER A 74 -0.44 14.60 6.54
C SER A 74 0.62 15.37 5.73
N SER A 75 1.51 16.09 6.39
CA SER A 75 2.68 16.67 5.72
C SER A 75 3.61 15.56 5.16
N ALA A 76 4.49 15.89 4.23
CA ALA A 76 5.38 14.91 3.60
C ALA A 76 6.25 14.15 4.61
N ILE A 77 6.84 14.86 5.58
CA ILE A 77 7.70 14.24 6.60
C ILE A 77 6.86 13.38 7.55
N GLN A 78 5.73 13.92 8.04
CA GLN A 78 4.85 13.17 8.92
C GLN A 78 4.31 11.90 8.24
N SER A 79 3.89 11.99 6.97
CA SER A 79 3.42 10.83 6.21
C SER A 79 4.52 9.75 6.05
N ALA A 80 5.78 10.16 5.90
CA ALA A 80 6.90 9.24 5.85
C ALA A 80 7.15 8.54 7.20
N ASP A 81 7.07 9.28 8.30
CA ASP A 81 7.20 8.73 9.67
C ASP A 81 6.02 7.80 9.99
N ASP A 82 4.81 8.17 9.58
CA ASP A 82 3.60 7.35 9.73
C ASP A 82 3.73 6.02 9.01
N VAL A 83 4.31 5.99 7.80
CA VAL A 83 4.58 4.75 7.05
C VAL A 83 5.57 3.83 7.78
N ILE A 84 6.61 4.39 8.37
CA ILE A 84 7.59 3.60 9.15
C ILE A 84 6.92 3.01 10.39
N THR A 85 6.15 3.83 11.10
CA THR A 85 5.36 3.42 12.26
C THR A 85 4.36 2.33 11.88
N TYR A 86 3.60 2.55 10.83
CA TYR A 86 2.65 1.58 10.27
C TYR A 86 3.30 0.22 10.01
N LYS A 87 4.42 0.19 9.27
CA LYS A 87 5.13 -1.06 8.97
C LYS A 87 5.61 -1.79 10.23
N SER A 88 6.03 -1.05 11.23
CA SER A 88 6.48 -1.61 12.51
C SER A 88 5.30 -2.21 13.30
N VAL A 89 4.18 -1.50 13.38
CA VAL A 89 2.95 -1.96 14.05
C VAL A 89 2.41 -3.20 13.36
N VAL A 90 2.27 -3.19 12.02
CA VAL A 90 1.78 -4.35 11.25
C VAL A 90 2.61 -5.59 11.53
N LYS A 91 3.94 -5.50 11.47
CA LYS A 91 4.82 -6.64 11.75
C LYS A 91 4.70 -7.13 13.19
N THR A 92 4.60 -6.22 14.14
CA THR A 92 4.49 -6.54 15.55
C THR A 92 3.16 -7.23 15.88
N MET A 93 2.05 -6.68 15.37
CA MET A 93 0.72 -7.25 15.59
C MET A 93 0.56 -8.60 14.88
N ALA A 94 1.08 -8.74 13.65
CA ALA A 94 1.12 -10.03 12.98
C ALA A 94 1.88 -11.08 13.82
N ALA A 95 3.07 -10.74 14.30
CA ALA A 95 3.87 -11.65 15.14
C ALA A 95 3.15 -12.04 16.44
N ARG A 96 2.47 -11.11 17.09
CA ARG A 96 1.65 -11.39 18.30
C ARG A 96 0.49 -12.36 18.04
N ASN A 97 -0.02 -12.37 16.81
CA ASN A 97 -1.06 -13.28 16.35
C ASN A 97 -0.52 -14.57 15.69
N GLY A 98 0.78 -14.88 15.87
CA GLY A 98 1.40 -16.08 15.29
C GLY A 98 1.52 -16.06 13.78
N LEU A 99 1.56 -14.87 13.19
CA LEU A 99 1.65 -14.63 11.75
C LEU A 99 2.92 -13.86 11.38
N THR A 100 3.27 -13.89 10.12
CA THR A 100 4.33 -13.05 9.54
C THR A 100 3.75 -12.11 8.51
N ALA A 101 3.99 -10.81 8.67
CA ALA A 101 3.61 -9.80 7.69
C ALA A 101 4.74 -9.53 6.69
N SER A 102 4.39 -9.47 5.40
CA SER A 102 5.32 -9.18 4.31
C SER A 102 4.88 -7.96 3.51
N PHE A 103 5.81 -7.01 3.34
CA PHE A 103 5.69 -5.85 2.44
C PHE A 103 6.51 -6.05 1.16
N ALA A 104 6.96 -7.27 0.87
CA ALA A 104 7.65 -7.54 -0.38
C ALA A 104 6.77 -7.19 -1.59
N PRO A 105 7.33 -6.63 -2.67
CA PRO A 105 6.55 -6.20 -3.84
C PRO A 105 5.75 -7.34 -4.48
N ASN A 106 6.30 -8.54 -4.52
CA ASN A 106 5.62 -9.74 -5.06
C ASN A 106 5.93 -10.96 -4.17
N PRO A 107 5.25 -11.10 -3.02
CA PRO A 107 5.56 -12.15 -2.06
C PRO A 107 5.08 -13.54 -2.49
N ILE A 108 4.07 -13.62 -3.38
CA ILE A 108 3.55 -14.89 -3.93
C ILE A 108 3.61 -14.82 -5.46
N PRO A 109 4.45 -15.63 -6.12
CA PRO A 109 4.53 -15.67 -7.57
C PRO A 109 3.16 -15.95 -8.22
N GLY A 110 2.79 -15.14 -9.22
CA GLY A 110 1.53 -15.32 -9.96
C GLY A 110 0.28 -14.83 -9.24
N LYS A 111 0.42 -14.14 -8.12
CA LYS A 111 -0.66 -13.45 -7.39
C LYS A 111 -0.43 -11.94 -7.38
N ASP A 112 -1.42 -11.19 -6.90
CA ASP A 112 -1.34 -9.74 -6.80
C ASP A 112 -0.13 -9.31 -5.96
N GLY A 113 0.62 -8.34 -6.47
CA GLY A 113 1.75 -7.76 -5.74
C GLY A 113 1.29 -6.71 -4.73
N ASN A 114 2.11 -6.45 -3.70
CA ASN A 114 1.86 -5.35 -2.77
C ASN A 114 2.08 -4.00 -3.46
N GLY A 115 1.02 -3.20 -3.55
CA GLY A 115 1.10 -1.81 -3.98
C GLY A 115 1.62 -0.91 -2.86
N PHE A 116 2.40 0.10 -3.25
CA PHE A 116 2.68 1.26 -2.42
C PHE A 116 2.33 2.50 -3.23
N HIS A 117 1.21 3.12 -2.90
CA HIS A 117 0.72 4.30 -3.61
C HIS A 117 0.95 5.55 -2.76
N ILE A 118 1.45 6.59 -3.38
CA ILE A 118 1.61 7.90 -2.75
C ILE A 118 0.54 8.82 -3.33
N THR A 119 -0.29 9.37 -2.47
CA THR A 119 -1.31 10.36 -2.84
C THR A 119 -0.78 11.76 -2.57
N LEU A 120 -0.88 12.63 -3.56
CA LEU A 120 -0.37 13.99 -3.51
C LEU A 120 -1.52 14.99 -3.71
N THR A 121 -1.65 15.95 -2.80
CA THR A 121 -2.57 17.08 -2.95
C THR A 121 -1.74 18.36 -2.95
N PRO A 122 -1.16 18.76 -4.11
CA PRO A 122 -0.35 19.96 -4.19
C PRO A 122 -1.21 21.20 -3.95
N ARG A 123 -0.70 22.14 -3.14
CA ARG A 123 -1.36 23.40 -2.85
C ARG A 123 -0.43 24.57 -3.13
N MET A 124 -0.91 25.53 -3.89
CA MET A 124 -0.24 26.81 -4.11
C MET A 124 -1.16 27.97 -3.74
N GLN A 125 -0.58 29.11 -3.36
CA GLN A 125 -1.35 30.33 -3.04
C GLN A 125 -2.17 30.85 -4.25
N MET A 126 -1.79 30.50 -5.48
CA MET A 126 -2.41 30.96 -6.72
C MET A 126 -3.50 30.02 -7.27
N GLY A 127 -3.88 28.94 -6.56
CA GLY A 127 -4.92 27.99 -6.97
C GLY A 127 -4.42 26.58 -7.24
N ASP A 128 -5.21 25.80 -7.99
CA ASP A 128 -4.89 24.40 -8.31
C ASP A 128 -3.70 24.33 -9.26
N CYS A 129 -2.64 23.64 -8.84
CA CYS A 129 -1.43 23.39 -9.64
C CYS A 129 -1.22 21.91 -9.95
N SER A 130 -2.22 21.07 -9.72
CA SER A 130 -2.11 19.61 -9.85
C SER A 130 -1.68 19.16 -11.25
N GLU A 131 -2.12 19.83 -12.32
CA GLU A 131 -1.72 19.49 -13.70
C GLU A 131 -0.25 19.74 -13.96
N TYR A 132 0.28 20.87 -13.51
CA TYR A 132 1.71 21.17 -13.64
C TYR A 132 2.56 20.21 -12.83
N PHE A 133 2.06 19.83 -11.64
CA PHE A 133 2.72 18.87 -10.78
C PHE A 133 2.71 17.47 -11.41
N LEU A 134 1.58 17.05 -11.99
CA LEU A 134 1.45 15.80 -12.74
C LEU A 134 2.41 15.76 -13.93
N ALA A 135 2.49 16.85 -14.70
CA ALA A 135 3.42 16.93 -15.82
C ALA A 135 4.88 16.74 -15.37
N GLY A 136 5.28 17.39 -14.28
CA GLY A 136 6.62 17.23 -13.70
C GLY A 136 6.90 15.79 -13.20
N ILE A 137 5.91 15.14 -12.58
CA ILE A 137 6.04 13.73 -12.19
C ILE A 137 6.27 12.84 -13.41
N LEU A 138 5.52 13.05 -14.49
CA LEU A 138 5.66 12.24 -15.72
C LEU A 138 6.99 12.50 -16.43
N GLU A 139 7.45 13.75 -16.48
CA GLU A 139 8.74 14.15 -17.07
C GLU A 139 9.92 13.48 -16.36
N HIS A 140 9.86 13.40 -15.01
CA HIS A 140 10.91 12.84 -14.17
C HIS A 140 10.63 11.40 -13.70
N ALA A 141 9.68 10.71 -14.34
CA ALA A 141 9.22 9.39 -13.89
C ALA A 141 10.35 8.35 -13.85
N ALA A 142 11.29 8.39 -14.80
CA ALA A 142 12.42 7.46 -14.84
C ALA A 142 13.34 7.62 -13.63
N GLU A 143 13.68 8.86 -13.27
CA GLU A 143 14.53 9.20 -12.13
C GLU A 143 13.81 8.87 -10.81
N ILE A 144 12.53 9.23 -10.72
CA ILE A 144 11.69 8.95 -9.54
C ILE A 144 11.54 7.44 -9.34
N THR A 145 11.41 6.66 -10.41
CA THR A 145 11.29 5.20 -10.34
C THR A 145 12.46 4.55 -9.63
N ALA A 146 13.68 5.05 -9.82
CA ALA A 146 14.86 4.52 -9.14
C ALA A 146 14.78 4.68 -7.60
N ILE A 147 14.10 5.71 -7.12
CA ILE A 147 13.88 5.97 -5.69
C ILE A 147 12.68 5.18 -5.16
N LEU A 148 11.58 5.16 -5.92
CA LEU A 148 10.34 4.49 -5.51
C LEU A 148 10.45 2.96 -5.55
N ASN A 149 11.34 2.41 -6.36
CA ASN A 149 11.55 0.98 -6.53
C ASN A 149 12.98 0.58 -6.14
N PRO A 150 13.33 0.62 -4.84
CA PRO A 150 14.71 0.48 -4.39
C PRO A 150 15.23 -0.97 -4.41
N THR A 151 14.39 -1.96 -4.71
CA THR A 151 14.77 -3.37 -4.69
C THR A 151 14.60 -4.04 -6.06
N ALA A 152 15.40 -5.06 -6.33
CA ALA A 152 15.27 -5.86 -7.57
C ALA A 152 13.87 -6.47 -7.74
N ASP A 153 13.22 -6.87 -6.64
CA ASP A 153 11.88 -7.46 -6.67
C ASP A 153 10.80 -6.43 -7.04
N SER A 154 11.01 -5.15 -6.75
CA SER A 154 10.13 -4.07 -7.24
C SER A 154 10.10 -4.03 -8.76
N TYR A 155 11.25 -4.15 -9.41
CA TYR A 155 11.34 -4.14 -10.88
C TYR A 155 10.74 -5.38 -11.52
N LYS A 156 10.81 -6.55 -10.89
CA LYS A 156 10.16 -7.78 -11.36
C LYS A 156 8.63 -7.68 -11.39
N ARG A 157 8.07 -6.75 -10.61
CA ARG A 157 6.63 -6.52 -10.56
C ARG A 157 6.15 -5.59 -11.67
N LEU A 158 6.97 -4.66 -12.18
CA LEU A 158 6.56 -3.69 -13.21
C LEU A 158 6.00 -4.40 -14.44
N GLY A 159 4.85 -3.92 -14.94
CA GLY A 159 4.13 -4.52 -16.05
C GLY A 159 3.32 -5.77 -15.71
N ALA A 160 3.29 -6.20 -14.43
CA ALA A 160 2.52 -7.36 -13.98
C ALA A 160 1.88 -7.10 -12.61
N PHE A 161 0.91 -7.94 -12.23
CA PHE A 161 0.34 -7.95 -10.87
C PHE A 161 -0.18 -6.58 -10.39
N GLY A 162 -0.82 -5.83 -11.29
CA GLY A 162 -1.39 -4.53 -11.00
C GLY A 162 -0.39 -3.37 -10.97
N ALA A 163 0.85 -3.57 -11.35
CA ALA A 163 1.82 -2.50 -11.50
C ALA A 163 1.82 -1.92 -12.93
N PRO A 164 2.07 -0.61 -13.10
CA PRO A 164 2.12 0.01 -14.42
C PRO A 164 3.30 -0.53 -15.26
N GLU A 165 3.06 -0.68 -16.56
CA GLU A 165 4.09 -1.03 -17.55
C GLU A 165 4.71 0.19 -18.21
N PHE A 166 3.89 1.25 -18.38
CA PHE A 166 4.28 2.46 -19.10
C PHE A 166 4.17 3.69 -18.20
N ILE A 167 5.02 4.69 -18.47
CA ILE A 167 4.88 6.03 -17.91
C ILE A 167 3.66 6.68 -18.58
N SER A 168 2.56 6.68 -17.85
CA SER A 168 1.26 7.16 -18.33
C SER A 168 0.42 7.71 -17.18
N TRP A 169 -0.60 8.49 -17.51
CA TRP A 169 -1.59 8.93 -16.55
C TRP A 169 -3.01 8.68 -17.05
N SER A 170 -3.97 8.68 -16.14
CA SER A 170 -5.39 8.50 -16.48
C SER A 170 -6.31 9.17 -15.45
N GLU A 171 -7.48 9.61 -15.91
CA GLU A 171 -8.58 10.07 -15.06
C GLU A 171 -9.55 8.95 -14.68
N LYS A 172 -9.49 7.81 -15.39
CA LYS A 172 -10.47 6.72 -15.28
C LYS A 172 -9.87 5.42 -14.77
N SER A 173 -8.62 5.13 -15.11
CA SER A 173 -7.96 3.89 -14.77
C SER A 173 -6.87 4.11 -13.72
N ARG A 174 -6.87 3.30 -12.67
CA ARG A 174 -5.81 3.28 -11.66
C ARG A 174 -4.63 2.38 -12.04
N TRP A 175 -4.69 1.72 -13.20
CA TRP A 175 -3.64 0.85 -13.73
C TRP A 175 -2.60 1.62 -14.55
N CYS A 176 -2.25 2.82 -14.11
CA CYS A 176 -1.30 3.71 -14.75
C CYS A 176 -0.28 4.20 -13.72
N PHE A 177 0.80 4.80 -14.20
CA PHE A 177 1.86 5.32 -13.33
C PHE A 177 1.35 6.44 -12.42
N ALA A 178 0.54 7.35 -12.94
CA ALA A 178 -0.10 8.41 -12.17
C ALA A 178 -1.61 8.45 -12.47
N TYR A 179 -2.42 8.53 -11.41
CA TYR A 179 -3.88 8.63 -11.50
C TYR A 179 -4.34 9.98 -10.92
N LYS A 180 -5.11 10.73 -11.70
CA LYS A 180 -5.75 11.98 -11.27
C LYS A 180 -7.21 11.93 -11.66
N LYS A 181 -8.12 11.89 -10.68
CA LYS A 181 -9.56 11.90 -10.95
C LYS A 181 -9.97 13.25 -11.53
N GLU A 182 -10.85 13.24 -12.53
CA GLU A 182 -11.45 14.44 -13.12
C GLU A 182 -12.04 15.36 -12.04
N GLY A 183 -11.71 16.66 -12.10
CA GLY A 183 -12.15 17.65 -11.13
C GLY A 183 -11.48 17.58 -9.75
N SER A 184 -10.51 16.69 -9.55
CA SER A 184 -9.73 16.59 -8.32
C SER A 184 -8.39 17.31 -8.43
N SER A 185 -7.96 17.96 -7.35
CA SER A 185 -6.58 18.46 -7.19
C SER A 185 -5.62 17.39 -6.63
N THR A 186 -6.09 16.17 -6.43
CA THR A 186 -5.31 15.05 -5.88
C THR A 186 -4.83 14.13 -7.00
N ILE A 187 -3.57 13.76 -6.93
CA ILE A 187 -2.88 12.84 -7.85
C ILE A 187 -2.55 11.56 -7.11
#